data_eb859f3e41221f5df844530a9b6f53a6
#
_entry.id   eb859f3e41221f5df844530a9b6f53a6
#
_cell.length_a   1.000
_cell.length_b   1.000
_cell.length_c   1.000
_cell.angle_alpha   90.00
_cell.angle_beta   90.00
_cell.angle_gamma   90.00
#
_symmetry.space_group_name_H-M   'P 1'
#
loop_
_entity.id
_entity.type
_entity.pdbx_description
1 polymer ?
#
loop_
_entity_poly.entity_id
_entity_poly.type
_entity_poly.pdbx_seq_one_letter_code
_entity_poly.pdbx_strand_id
1 'polypeptide(L)'
;EEGLDFTDMYFMTVAYHAYRASHALAVEHGRTFASFATSDYAKPAGQGNYFDKYTDGRRSLTPRTERVRALFEQYGIAIPTAADWEALRDAILKDGIYNQNLQAVPPTGSISYINHSTSSIHPIASKIEIRKEGKIGRVYYPAAYMTNDNLGYYKDAYEIGWKAIVDTYAEATQHVDQGLSLTLFFPDTATTRDLNKAQIYAWRKGIKTLYYIRIRQQALEGTEVQGCVSCML
;
A
#
# COMPACT_ATOMS: atom_id res chain seq x y z
N GLU A 1 1.93 1.11 15.99
CA GLU A 1 3.14 0.30 15.76
C GLU A 1 2.82 -1.02 15.06
N GLU A 2 1.89 -1.83 15.60
CA GLU A 2 1.47 -3.12 15.02
C GLU A 2 1.00 -3.01 13.55
N GLY A 3 0.20 -1.98 13.21
CA GLY A 3 -0.27 -1.78 11.84
C GLY A 3 0.85 -1.49 10.85
N LEU A 4 1.87 -0.74 11.25
CA LEU A 4 3.05 -0.48 10.42
C LEU A 4 3.88 -1.75 10.24
N ASP A 5 4.08 -2.49 11.31
CA ASP A 5 4.79 -3.77 11.30
C ASP A 5 4.09 -4.80 10.41
N PHE A 6 2.76 -4.92 10.54
CA PHE A 6 1.97 -5.78 9.66
C PHE A 6 2.10 -5.36 8.18
N THR A 7 2.01 -4.06 7.89
CA THR A 7 2.14 -3.55 6.52
C THR A 7 3.50 -3.90 5.92
N ASP A 8 4.56 -3.70 6.67
CA ASP A 8 5.92 -4.03 6.28
C ASP A 8 6.06 -5.52 5.93
N MET A 9 5.72 -6.41 6.87
CA MET A 9 5.83 -7.85 6.69
C MET A 9 4.92 -8.39 5.58
N TYR A 10 3.70 -7.87 5.48
CA TYR A 10 2.76 -8.27 4.43
C TYR A 10 3.30 -7.94 3.04
N PHE A 11 3.66 -6.68 2.80
CA PHE A 11 4.16 -6.27 1.48
C PHE A 11 5.49 -6.91 1.13
N MET A 12 6.38 -7.12 2.11
CA MET A 12 7.63 -7.84 1.91
C MET A 12 7.38 -9.29 1.45
N THR A 13 6.47 -9.99 2.12
CA THR A 13 6.14 -11.38 1.79
C THR A 13 5.49 -11.48 0.40
N VAL A 14 4.55 -10.59 0.08
CA VAL A 14 3.93 -10.54 -1.25
C VAL A 14 4.98 -10.24 -2.32
N ALA A 15 5.88 -9.28 -2.09
CA ALA A 15 6.96 -8.96 -3.02
C ALA A 15 7.86 -10.17 -3.30
N TYR A 16 8.29 -10.88 -2.27
CA TYR A 16 9.10 -12.09 -2.42
C TYR A 16 8.44 -13.11 -3.35
N HIS A 17 7.18 -13.43 -3.09
CA HIS A 17 6.46 -14.42 -3.89
C HIS A 17 6.19 -13.93 -5.33
N ALA A 18 5.96 -12.63 -5.53
CA ALA A 18 5.79 -12.05 -6.85
C ALA A 18 7.09 -12.14 -7.68
N TYR A 19 8.24 -11.80 -7.09
CA TYR A 19 9.54 -11.94 -7.77
C TYR A 19 9.88 -13.40 -8.05
N ARG A 20 9.62 -14.30 -7.11
CA ARG A 20 9.81 -15.74 -7.30
C ARG A 20 8.96 -16.29 -8.45
N ALA A 21 7.70 -15.87 -8.53
CA ALA A 21 6.81 -16.29 -9.61
C ALA A 21 7.27 -15.72 -10.97
N SER A 22 7.69 -14.46 -11.02
CA SER A 22 8.22 -13.85 -12.26
C SER A 22 9.54 -14.46 -12.71
N HIS A 23 10.40 -14.88 -11.78
CA HIS A 23 11.59 -15.68 -12.09
C HIS A 23 11.21 -17.04 -12.68
N ALA A 24 10.28 -17.76 -12.07
CA ALA A 24 9.80 -19.05 -12.59
C ALA A 24 9.26 -18.93 -14.04
N LEU A 25 8.49 -17.86 -14.33
CA LEU A 25 8.03 -17.57 -15.69
C LEU A 25 9.18 -17.26 -16.65
N ALA A 26 10.24 -16.57 -16.21
CA ALA A 26 11.42 -16.33 -17.06
C ALA A 26 12.12 -17.63 -17.44
N VAL A 27 12.27 -18.54 -16.49
CA VAL A 27 12.85 -19.89 -16.72
C VAL A 27 11.95 -20.70 -17.67
N GLU A 28 10.64 -20.75 -17.42
CA GLU A 28 9.68 -21.48 -18.25
C GLU A 28 9.66 -21.00 -19.72
N HIS A 29 9.67 -19.69 -19.90
CA HIS A 29 9.59 -19.10 -21.24
C HIS A 29 10.95 -18.84 -21.91
N GLY A 30 12.06 -19.07 -21.20
CA GLY A 30 13.42 -18.84 -21.71
C GLY A 30 13.70 -17.38 -22.09
N ARG A 31 13.04 -16.41 -21.44
CA ARG A 31 13.19 -14.98 -21.73
C ARG A 31 12.92 -14.08 -20.52
N THR A 32 13.53 -12.92 -20.55
CA THR A 32 13.33 -11.84 -19.57
C THR A 32 12.59 -10.65 -20.23
N PHE A 33 12.21 -9.66 -19.43
CA PHE A 33 11.78 -8.38 -20.00
C PHE A 33 12.96 -7.69 -20.74
N ALA A 34 12.64 -6.87 -21.75
CA ALA A 34 13.62 -6.36 -22.72
C ALA A 34 14.80 -5.59 -22.10
N SER A 35 14.59 -4.83 -21.03
CA SER A 35 15.63 -4.01 -20.40
C SER A 35 16.28 -4.68 -19.18
N PHE A 36 16.12 -5.98 -18.99
CA PHE A 36 16.62 -6.67 -17.80
C PHE A 36 18.12 -6.43 -17.57
N ALA A 37 18.94 -6.58 -18.60
CA ALA A 37 20.40 -6.47 -18.48
C ALA A 37 20.91 -5.10 -17.98
N THR A 38 20.11 -4.04 -18.15
CA THR A 38 20.42 -2.67 -17.70
C THR A 38 19.68 -2.26 -16.43
N SER A 39 18.86 -3.15 -15.88
CA SER A 39 18.05 -2.88 -14.69
C SER A 39 18.83 -3.10 -13.40
N ASP A 40 18.30 -2.60 -12.29
CA ASP A 40 18.86 -2.85 -10.96
C ASP A 40 18.78 -4.33 -10.55
N TYR A 41 17.93 -5.12 -11.18
CA TYR A 41 17.85 -6.57 -10.96
C TYR A 41 19.09 -7.34 -11.47
N ALA A 42 19.74 -6.83 -12.51
CA ALA A 42 20.93 -7.45 -13.11
C ALA A 42 22.26 -6.95 -12.51
N LYS A 43 22.23 -5.96 -11.61
CA LYS A 43 23.43 -5.47 -10.93
C LYS A 43 23.99 -6.54 -9.99
N PRO A 44 25.33 -6.62 -9.80
CA PRO A 44 25.93 -7.52 -8.82
C PRO A 44 25.44 -7.20 -7.39
N ALA A 45 25.43 -8.19 -6.54
CA ALA A 45 25.12 -8.04 -5.12
C ALA A 45 26.02 -6.99 -4.45
N GLY A 46 25.46 -6.13 -3.62
CA GLY A 46 26.17 -5.06 -2.93
C GLY A 46 26.58 -3.87 -3.82
N GLN A 47 26.23 -3.87 -5.11
CA GLN A 47 26.54 -2.80 -6.06
C GLN A 47 25.28 -2.06 -6.55
N GLY A 48 24.27 -1.97 -5.70
CA GLY A 48 22.98 -1.34 -6.02
C GLY A 48 22.01 -2.30 -6.70
N ASN A 49 22.15 -3.61 -6.44
CA ASN A 49 21.15 -4.60 -6.82
C ASN A 49 19.83 -4.29 -6.10
N TYR A 50 18.72 -4.49 -6.78
CA TYR A 50 17.38 -4.20 -6.23
C TYR A 50 17.09 -4.93 -4.91
N PHE A 51 17.66 -6.14 -4.73
CA PHE A 51 17.46 -6.99 -3.55
C PHE A 51 18.44 -6.70 -2.40
N ASP A 52 19.44 -5.83 -2.59
CA ASP A 52 20.42 -5.48 -1.54
C ASP A 52 19.70 -5.00 -0.26
N LYS A 53 18.58 -4.30 -0.38
CA LYS A 53 17.74 -3.83 0.74
C LYS A 53 17.20 -4.94 1.66
N TYR A 54 17.21 -6.20 1.20
CA TYR A 54 16.77 -7.37 1.97
C TYR A 54 17.95 -8.23 2.47
N THR A 55 19.15 -8.01 1.92
CA THR A 55 20.31 -8.87 2.15
C THR A 55 21.49 -8.15 2.79
N ASP A 56 21.46 -6.82 2.89
CA ASP A 56 22.56 -6.00 3.43
C ASP A 56 22.58 -5.86 4.97
N GLY A 57 21.62 -6.48 5.65
CA GLY A 57 21.49 -6.46 7.12
C GLY A 57 21.02 -5.15 7.73
N ARG A 58 20.73 -4.12 6.91
CA ARG A 58 20.24 -2.81 7.40
C ARG A 58 18.78 -2.82 7.79
N ARG A 59 18.03 -3.80 7.32
CA ARG A 59 16.59 -3.96 7.57
C ARG A 59 16.33 -5.23 8.38
N SER A 60 15.42 -5.14 9.37
CA SER A 60 14.85 -6.34 9.99
C SER A 60 13.86 -6.99 9.02
N LEU A 61 14.00 -8.28 8.81
CA LEU A 61 13.08 -9.12 8.02
C LEU A 61 12.13 -9.94 8.92
N THR A 62 12.09 -9.63 10.21
CA THR A 62 11.23 -10.31 11.18
C THR A 62 10.25 -9.31 11.79
N PRO A 63 9.03 -9.76 12.18
CA PRO A 63 8.08 -8.91 12.85
C PRO A 63 8.67 -8.25 14.11
N ARG A 64 8.43 -6.96 14.24
CA ARG A 64 8.85 -6.14 15.38
C ARG A 64 7.94 -6.35 16.60
N THR A 65 6.71 -6.79 16.35
CA THR A 65 5.69 -6.96 17.38
C THR A 65 5.25 -8.43 17.49
N GLU A 66 4.97 -8.87 18.72
CA GLU A 66 4.53 -10.23 18.98
C GLU A 66 3.20 -10.55 18.30
N ARG A 67 2.29 -9.58 18.25
CA ARG A 67 0.98 -9.77 17.62
C ARG A 67 1.09 -10.05 16.13
N VAL A 68 1.97 -9.36 15.41
CA VAL A 68 2.18 -9.60 13.98
C VAL A 68 2.83 -10.95 13.76
N ARG A 69 3.81 -11.34 14.59
CA ARG A 69 4.42 -12.67 14.56
C ARG A 69 3.37 -13.76 14.73
N ALA A 70 2.57 -13.68 15.80
CA ALA A 70 1.53 -14.65 16.09
C ALA A 70 0.48 -14.74 14.95
N LEU A 71 0.17 -13.61 14.29
CA LEU A 71 -0.75 -13.59 13.16
C LEU A 71 -0.21 -14.39 11.97
N PHE A 72 1.04 -14.18 11.57
CA PHE A 72 1.65 -14.93 10.46
C PHE A 72 1.77 -16.43 10.79
N GLU A 73 2.13 -16.77 12.02
CA GLU A 73 2.16 -18.15 12.50
C GLU A 73 0.77 -18.79 12.48
N GLN A 74 -0.25 -18.10 12.96
CA GLN A 74 -1.64 -18.56 12.99
C GLN A 74 -2.14 -18.96 11.59
N TYR A 75 -1.77 -18.19 10.56
CA TYR A 75 -2.16 -18.46 9.18
C TYR A 75 -1.16 -19.31 8.40
N GLY A 76 -0.09 -19.79 9.05
CA GLY A 76 0.93 -20.62 8.41
C GLY A 76 1.69 -19.90 7.28
N ILE A 77 1.80 -18.57 7.37
CA ILE A 77 2.47 -17.75 6.35
C ILE A 77 3.95 -17.62 6.73
N ALA A 78 4.82 -18.25 5.94
CA ALA A 78 6.26 -18.11 6.11
C ALA A 78 6.74 -16.72 5.66
N ILE A 79 7.44 -16.02 6.54
CA ILE A 79 8.10 -14.74 6.23
C ILE A 79 9.46 -15.06 5.61
N PRO A 80 9.80 -14.50 4.42
CA PRO A 80 11.07 -14.75 3.77
C PRO A 80 12.27 -14.27 4.60
N THR A 81 13.26 -15.14 4.78
CA THR A 81 14.51 -14.83 5.47
C THR A 81 15.53 -14.15 4.55
N ALA A 82 16.60 -13.62 5.10
CA ALA A 82 17.70 -13.07 4.30
C ALA A 82 18.27 -14.12 3.34
N ALA A 83 18.42 -15.37 3.78
CA ALA A 83 18.89 -16.48 2.94
C ALA A 83 17.94 -16.77 1.77
N ASP A 84 16.61 -16.67 1.99
CA ASP A 84 15.64 -16.83 0.92
C ASP A 84 15.76 -15.72 -0.13
N TRP A 85 15.95 -14.47 0.31
CA TRP A 85 16.17 -13.33 -0.58
C TRP A 85 17.51 -13.43 -1.34
N GLU A 86 18.58 -13.90 -0.69
CA GLU A 86 19.87 -14.15 -1.34
C GLU A 86 19.74 -15.21 -2.43
N ALA A 87 19.12 -16.34 -2.12
CA ALA A 87 18.90 -17.42 -3.07
C ALA A 87 18.05 -16.94 -4.27
N LEU A 88 16.99 -16.15 -4.02
CA LEU A 88 16.15 -15.59 -5.07
C LEU A 88 16.92 -14.57 -5.94
N ARG A 89 17.70 -13.68 -5.32
CA ARG A 89 18.57 -12.74 -6.03
C ARG A 89 19.53 -13.48 -6.97
N ASP A 90 20.22 -14.50 -6.46
CA ASP A 90 21.23 -15.24 -7.21
C ASP A 90 20.58 -16.03 -8.37
N ALA A 91 19.40 -16.58 -8.16
CA ALA A 91 18.60 -17.19 -9.22
C ALA A 91 18.19 -16.17 -10.30
N ILE A 92 17.75 -14.97 -9.89
CA ILE A 92 17.40 -13.89 -10.82
C ILE A 92 18.63 -13.36 -11.57
N LEU A 93 19.78 -13.25 -10.93
CA LEU A 93 21.03 -12.87 -11.61
C LEU A 93 21.40 -13.86 -12.71
N LYS A 94 21.13 -15.15 -12.51
CA LYS A 94 21.42 -16.21 -13.46
C LYS A 94 20.40 -16.27 -14.60
N ASP A 95 19.11 -16.30 -14.28
CA ASP A 95 18.05 -16.65 -15.23
C ASP A 95 17.10 -15.47 -15.55
N GLY A 96 17.19 -14.37 -14.80
CA GLY A 96 16.37 -13.17 -14.95
C GLY A 96 14.97 -13.24 -14.36
N ILE A 97 14.16 -12.23 -14.66
CA ILE A 97 12.72 -12.18 -14.38
C ILE A 97 11.93 -11.82 -15.62
N TYR A 98 10.70 -12.34 -15.70
CA TYR A 98 9.84 -12.19 -16.88
C TYR A 98 9.18 -10.82 -16.97
N ASN A 99 8.68 -10.30 -15.84
CA ASN A 99 7.95 -9.05 -15.76
C ASN A 99 8.86 -7.91 -15.29
N GLN A 100 8.80 -6.77 -15.96
CA GLN A 100 9.55 -5.58 -15.55
C GLN A 100 9.00 -4.98 -14.25
N ASN A 101 7.68 -4.98 -14.10
CA ASN A 101 6.99 -4.45 -12.94
C ASN A 101 5.98 -5.48 -12.43
N LEU A 102 5.88 -5.61 -11.11
CA LEU A 102 5.10 -6.65 -10.45
C LEU A 102 3.99 -6.10 -9.57
N GLN A 103 4.20 -4.97 -8.92
CA GLN A 103 3.28 -4.47 -7.91
C GLN A 103 3.01 -2.97 -8.04
N ALA A 104 1.73 -2.63 -7.95
CA ALA A 104 1.24 -1.27 -7.75
C ALA A 104 0.11 -1.29 -6.72
N VAL A 105 -0.14 -0.17 -6.06
CA VAL A 105 -1.32 0.01 -5.20
C VAL A 105 -2.25 1.05 -5.84
N PRO A 106 -3.19 0.60 -6.70
CA PRO A 106 -4.13 1.49 -7.38
C PRO A 106 -5.23 1.98 -6.42
N PRO A 107 -6.06 2.98 -6.84
CA PRO A 107 -7.15 3.49 -6.00
C PRO A 107 -8.25 2.47 -5.66
N THR A 108 -8.54 1.52 -6.55
CA THR A 108 -9.51 0.42 -6.38
C THR A 108 -10.92 0.82 -5.91
N GLY A 109 -11.37 2.03 -6.27
CA GLY A 109 -12.64 2.58 -5.77
C GLY A 109 -13.85 1.69 -6.01
N SER A 110 -14.13 1.30 -7.26
CA SER A 110 -15.29 0.45 -7.59
C SER A 110 -15.11 -1.01 -7.13
N ILE A 111 -13.90 -1.53 -7.22
CA ILE A 111 -13.61 -2.92 -6.84
C ILE A 111 -13.76 -3.12 -5.33
N SER A 112 -13.45 -2.11 -4.52
CA SER A 112 -13.58 -2.19 -3.06
C SER A 112 -15.03 -2.47 -2.61
N TYR A 113 -16.04 -2.01 -3.35
CA TYR A 113 -17.44 -2.33 -3.03
C TYR A 113 -17.79 -3.79 -3.34
N ILE A 114 -17.24 -4.34 -4.41
CA ILE A 114 -17.46 -5.74 -4.79
C ILE A 114 -16.80 -6.68 -3.77
N ASN A 115 -15.60 -6.32 -3.33
CA ASN A 115 -14.80 -7.15 -2.44
C ASN A 115 -15.04 -6.88 -0.95
N HIS A 116 -15.98 -6.00 -0.59
CA HIS A 116 -16.19 -5.57 0.80
C HIS A 116 -14.88 -5.17 1.50
N SER A 117 -14.12 -4.28 0.86
CA SER A 117 -12.83 -3.80 1.34
C SER A 117 -12.75 -2.27 1.27
N THR A 118 -11.61 -1.70 1.64
CA THR A 118 -11.34 -0.27 1.49
C THR A 118 -10.68 0.02 0.14
N SER A 119 -10.84 1.26 -0.35
CA SER A 119 -10.08 1.77 -1.49
C SER A 119 -8.60 1.87 -1.16
N SER A 120 -7.71 1.37 -2.02
CA SER A 120 -6.27 1.37 -1.79
C SER A 120 -5.92 0.72 -0.43
N ILE A 121 -4.92 1.25 0.27
CA ILE A 121 -4.52 0.80 1.62
C ILE A 121 -4.73 1.90 2.68
N HIS A 122 -5.43 2.99 2.35
CA HIS A 122 -5.76 4.01 3.33
C HIS A 122 -6.97 3.58 4.19
N PRO A 123 -7.17 4.21 5.36
CA PRO A 123 -8.35 4.00 6.18
C PRO A 123 -9.63 4.39 5.44
N ILE A 124 -10.77 3.93 5.96
CA ILE A 124 -12.08 4.35 5.46
C ILE A 124 -12.19 5.88 5.46
N ALA A 125 -12.81 6.46 4.43
CA ALA A 125 -13.05 7.91 4.39
C ALA A 125 -14.22 8.32 5.29
N SER A 126 -15.18 7.41 5.50
CA SER A 126 -16.33 7.55 6.40
C SER A 126 -16.78 6.18 6.86
N LYS A 127 -17.38 6.11 8.05
CA LYS A 127 -18.00 4.88 8.57
C LYS A 127 -19.17 4.42 7.72
N ILE A 128 -19.92 5.36 7.15
CA ILE A 128 -20.99 5.12 6.18
C ILE A 128 -20.78 6.08 5.03
N GLU A 129 -20.52 5.56 3.84
CA GLU A 129 -20.47 6.37 2.63
C GLU A 129 -21.88 6.51 2.03
N ILE A 130 -22.24 7.72 1.66
CA ILE A 130 -23.52 8.03 1.00
C ILE A 130 -23.22 8.32 -0.46
N ARG A 131 -23.82 7.57 -1.37
CA ARG A 131 -23.68 7.78 -2.81
C ARG A 131 -25.03 7.97 -3.48
N LYS A 132 -25.05 8.78 -4.53
CA LYS A 132 -26.20 8.91 -5.43
C LYS A 132 -26.00 7.95 -6.60
N GLU A 133 -26.80 6.91 -6.66
CA GLU A 133 -26.71 5.87 -7.69
C GLU A 133 -27.87 6.04 -8.69
N GLY A 134 -27.62 6.72 -9.80
CA GLY A 134 -28.57 6.85 -10.91
C GLY A 134 -30.00 7.17 -10.48
N LYS A 135 -30.95 6.31 -10.88
CA LYS A 135 -32.40 6.45 -10.53
C LYS A 135 -32.77 5.90 -9.15
N ILE A 136 -31.87 5.15 -8.49
CA ILE A 136 -32.12 4.52 -7.18
C ILE A 136 -32.11 5.56 -6.06
N GLY A 137 -31.44 6.69 -6.28
CA GLY A 137 -31.33 7.75 -5.27
C GLY A 137 -30.09 7.58 -4.39
N ARG A 138 -30.22 7.83 -3.07
CA ARG A 138 -29.12 7.69 -2.11
C ARG A 138 -28.97 6.26 -1.67
N VAL A 139 -27.76 5.72 -1.82
CA VAL A 139 -27.36 4.39 -1.33
C VAL A 139 -26.33 4.56 -0.23
N TYR A 140 -26.50 3.82 0.85
CA TYR A 140 -25.64 3.85 2.03
C TYR A 140 -24.72 2.63 2.03
N TYR A 141 -23.42 2.87 2.07
CA TYR A 141 -22.39 1.83 2.11
C TYR A 141 -21.68 1.86 3.47
N PRO A 142 -22.07 1.00 4.41
CA PRO A 142 -21.31 0.84 5.65
C PRO A 142 -19.89 0.35 5.38
N ALA A 143 -18.94 0.73 6.23
CA ALA A 143 -17.59 0.19 6.16
C ALA A 143 -17.62 -1.35 6.26
N ALA A 144 -16.73 -2.00 5.50
CA ALA A 144 -16.67 -3.46 5.43
C ALA A 144 -16.52 -4.08 6.83
N TYR A 145 -17.27 -5.14 7.12
CA TYR A 145 -17.28 -5.88 8.39
C TYR A 145 -17.65 -5.06 9.65
N MET A 146 -18.13 -3.83 9.49
CA MET A 146 -18.56 -2.99 10.60
C MET A 146 -19.89 -3.49 11.17
N THR A 147 -19.97 -3.62 12.49
CA THR A 147 -21.15 -3.99 13.26
C THR A 147 -21.29 -3.04 14.46
N ASN A 148 -22.43 -3.10 15.15
CA ASN A 148 -22.63 -2.31 16.38
C ASN A 148 -21.60 -2.67 17.47
N ASP A 149 -21.18 -3.93 17.55
CA ASP A 149 -20.26 -4.42 18.59
C ASP A 149 -18.80 -3.98 18.34
N ASN A 150 -18.42 -3.74 17.10
CA ASN A 150 -17.06 -3.36 16.74
C ASN A 150 -16.91 -1.91 16.24
N LEU A 151 -17.99 -1.13 16.22
CA LEU A 151 -18.01 0.25 15.73
C LEU A 151 -16.91 1.15 16.37
N GLY A 152 -16.63 0.92 17.64
CA GLY A 152 -15.59 1.67 18.38
C GLY A 152 -14.17 1.51 17.84
N TYR A 153 -13.88 0.45 17.09
CA TYR A 153 -12.58 0.23 16.47
C TYR A 153 -12.41 0.93 15.12
N TYR A 154 -13.53 1.38 14.51
CA TYR A 154 -13.49 2.05 13.21
C TYR A 154 -13.22 3.54 13.38
N LYS A 155 -12.04 3.96 12.93
CA LYS A 155 -11.66 5.36 12.80
C LYS A 155 -11.53 5.71 11.33
N ASP A 156 -12.07 6.85 10.93
CA ASP A 156 -11.93 7.32 9.56
C ASP A 156 -10.55 7.97 9.31
N ALA A 157 -10.23 8.21 8.06
CA ALA A 157 -8.95 8.75 7.64
C ALA A 157 -8.68 10.17 8.20
N TYR A 158 -9.74 10.94 8.45
CA TYR A 158 -9.61 12.28 9.04
C TYR A 158 -9.32 12.22 10.54
N GLU A 159 -9.92 11.25 11.25
CA GLU A 159 -9.64 11.00 12.67
C GLU A 159 -8.21 10.46 12.89
N ILE A 160 -7.75 9.57 12.00
CA ILE A 160 -6.39 8.99 12.04
C ILE A 160 -5.33 10.04 11.68
N GLY A 161 -5.63 10.88 10.71
CA GLY A 161 -4.76 11.96 10.26
C GLY A 161 -3.69 11.55 9.24
N TRP A 162 -3.28 12.52 8.45
CA TRP A 162 -2.38 12.32 7.31
C TRP A 162 -1.03 11.67 7.67
N LYS A 163 -0.49 11.95 8.86
CA LYS A 163 0.83 11.46 9.24
C LYS A 163 0.87 9.93 9.36
N ALA A 164 -0.08 9.34 10.07
CA ALA A 164 -0.16 7.89 10.24
C ALA A 164 -0.43 7.18 8.90
N ILE A 165 -1.24 7.82 8.02
CA ILE A 165 -1.49 7.31 6.67
C ILE A 165 -0.18 7.29 5.86
N VAL A 166 0.59 8.39 5.87
CA VAL A 166 1.89 8.46 5.20
C VAL A 166 2.85 7.41 5.75
N ASP A 167 2.91 7.21 7.06
CA ASP A 167 3.77 6.21 7.68
C ASP A 167 3.41 4.79 7.20
N THR A 168 2.13 4.46 7.08
CA THR A 168 1.66 3.16 6.52
C THR A 168 2.09 2.99 5.06
N TYR A 169 1.88 4.02 4.23
CA TYR A 169 2.31 3.97 2.83
C TYR A 169 3.84 3.91 2.67
N ALA A 170 4.59 4.51 3.60
CA ALA A 170 6.04 4.44 3.60
C ALA A 170 6.56 3.02 3.82
N GLU A 171 5.93 2.25 4.72
CA GLU A 171 6.27 0.83 4.89
C GLU A 171 5.98 0.04 3.60
N ALA A 172 4.80 0.20 3.01
CA ALA A 172 4.44 -0.50 1.77
C ALA A 172 5.35 -0.11 0.59
N THR A 173 5.72 1.18 0.47
CA THR A 173 6.56 1.71 -0.62
C THR A 173 7.91 0.99 -0.72
N GLN A 174 8.45 0.50 0.38
CA GLN A 174 9.72 -0.22 0.39
C GLN A 174 9.68 -1.49 -0.48
N HIS A 175 8.50 -2.08 -0.65
CA HIS A 175 8.31 -3.39 -1.29
C HIS A 175 7.62 -3.30 -2.65
N VAL A 176 6.95 -2.21 -2.94
CA VAL A 176 6.20 -1.99 -4.19
C VAL A 176 7.10 -1.33 -5.23
N ASP A 177 7.23 -1.91 -6.40
CA ASP A 177 8.12 -1.42 -7.46
C ASP A 177 7.53 -0.25 -8.27
N GLN A 178 6.21 -0.12 -8.31
CA GLN A 178 5.51 0.99 -8.96
C GLN A 178 4.98 2.02 -7.95
N GLY A 179 3.99 2.81 -8.37
CA GLY A 179 3.36 3.83 -7.54
C GLY A 179 2.31 3.29 -6.59
N LEU A 180 2.04 4.08 -5.53
CA LEU A 180 0.95 3.86 -4.59
C LEU A 180 0.02 5.07 -4.62
N SER A 181 -1.29 4.85 -4.63
CA SER A 181 -2.31 5.90 -4.68
C SER A 181 -2.57 6.51 -3.30
N LEU A 182 -1.56 7.17 -2.73
CA LEU A 182 -1.68 7.85 -1.45
C LEU A 182 -2.61 9.06 -1.55
N THR A 183 -3.71 9.05 -0.78
CA THR A 183 -4.58 10.20 -0.57
C THR A 183 -4.30 10.79 0.82
N LEU A 184 -4.09 12.10 0.87
CA LEU A 184 -3.95 12.85 2.11
C LEU A 184 -5.33 13.39 2.53
N PHE A 185 -5.69 13.19 3.78
CA PHE A 185 -6.99 13.61 4.35
C PHE A 185 -6.78 14.72 5.38
N PHE A 186 -7.50 15.83 5.20
CA PHE A 186 -7.41 17.00 6.06
C PHE A 186 -8.80 17.48 6.50
N PRO A 187 -8.92 17.98 7.73
CA PRO A 187 -10.14 18.73 8.13
C PRO A 187 -10.23 20.06 7.36
N ASP A 188 -11.39 20.66 7.34
CA ASP A 188 -11.65 21.97 6.73
C ASP A 188 -10.85 23.13 7.35
N THR A 189 -10.36 22.94 8.58
CA THR A 189 -9.49 23.90 9.29
C THR A 189 -8.02 23.83 8.86
N ALA A 190 -7.65 22.89 7.98
CA ALA A 190 -6.27 22.72 7.54
C ALA A 190 -5.80 23.91 6.70
N THR A 191 -4.56 24.33 6.94
CA THR A 191 -3.91 25.42 6.24
C THR A 191 -3.04 24.90 5.10
N THR A 192 -2.68 25.75 4.13
CA THR A 192 -1.68 25.44 3.09
C THR A 192 -0.34 25.03 3.68
N ARG A 193 0.01 25.54 4.86
CA ARG A 193 1.20 25.13 5.60
C ARG A 193 1.15 23.67 6.05
N ASP A 194 -0.03 23.20 6.44
CA ASP A 194 -0.23 21.80 6.87
C ASP A 194 -0.14 20.85 5.67
N LEU A 195 -0.71 21.25 4.53
CA LEU A 195 -0.58 20.50 3.28
C LEU A 195 0.90 20.39 2.86
N ASN A 196 1.63 21.51 2.88
CA ASN A 196 3.06 21.54 2.56
C ASN A 196 3.88 20.63 3.49
N LYS A 197 3.61 20.68 4.79
CA LYS A 197 4.28 19.78 5.76
C LYS A 197 4.05 18.31 5.43
N ALA A 198 2.82 17.94 5.09
CA ALA A 198 2.49 16.55 4.77
C ALA A 198 3.17 16.08 3.48
N GLN A 199 3.22 16.92 2.44
CA GLN A 199 3.91 16.63 1.19
C GLN A 199 5.43 16.45 1.40
N ILE A 200 6.07 17.37 2.14
CA ILE A 200 7.50 17.26 2.46
C ILE A 200 7.77 16.02 3.31
N TYR A 201 6.89 15.72 4.26
CA TYR A 201 7.02 14.51 5.08
C TYR A 201 6.91 13.24 4.25
N ALA A 202 5.94 13.15 3.36
CA ALA A 202 5.77 12.03 2.45
C ALA A 202 7.01 11.83 1.55
N TRP A 203 7.53 12.91 0.98
CA TRP A 203 8.76 12.87 0.18
C TRP A 203 9.97 12.37 0.99
N ARG A 204 10.16 12.87 2.21
CA ARG A 204 11.24 12.40 3.11
C ARG A 204 11.12 10.94 3.50
N LYS A 205 9.91 10.40 3.52
CA LYS A 205 9.63 8.98 3.77
C LYS A 205 9.82 8.09 2.52
N GLY A 206 10.23 8.67 1.40
CA GLY A 206 10.47 7.93 0.16
C GLY A 206 9.20 7.61 -0.65
N ILE A 207 8.08 8.27 -0.34
CA ILE A 207 6.84 8.14 -1.12
C ILE A 207 7.08 8.66 -2.54
N LYS A 208 6.81 7.83 -3.53
CA LYS A 208 7.07 8.13 -4.95
C LYS A 208 6.07 9.12 -5.53
N THR A 209 4.79 9.00 -5.14
CA THR A 209 3.68 9.79 -5.70
C THR A 209 2.64 10.12 -4.64
N LEU A 210 2.03 11.31 -4.78
CA LEU A 210 0.80 11.68 -4.08
C LEU A 210 -0.34 11.66 -5.10
N TYR A 211 -1.47 11.08 -4.73
CA TYR A 211 -2.61 10.92 -5.63
C TYR A 211 -3.63 12.05 -5.47
N TYR A 212 -4.25 12.15 -4.29
CA TYR A 212 -5.22 13.20 -3.97
C TYR A 212 -4.96 13.85 -2.62
N ILE A 213 -5.44 15.10 -2.50
CA ILE A 213 -5.66 15.79 -1.24
C ILE A 213 -7.17 15.93 -1.07
N ARG A 214 -7.73 15.35 -0.02
CA ARG A 214 -9.14 15.46 0.34
C ARG A 214 -9.29 16.34 1.57
N ILE A 215 -10.12 17.38 1.46
CA ILE A 215 -10.48 18.25 2.57
C ILE A 215 -11.92 17.96 2.94
N ARG A 216 -12.17 17.64 4.21
CA ARG A 216 -13.51 17.40 4.72
C ARG A 216 -14.23 18.74 4.83
N GLN A 217 -15.36 18.87 4.20
CA GLN A 217 -16.22 20.05 4.30
C GLN A 217 -17.39 19.71 5.21
N GLN A 218 -17.25 19.93 6.52
CA GLN A 218 -18.27 19.57 7.52
C GLN A 218 -19.62 20.23 7.22
N ALA A 219 -19.63 21.46 6.71
CA ALA A 219 -20.85 22.18 6.34
C ALA A 219 -21.65 21.49 5.20
N LEU A 220 -21.01 20.60 4.43
CA LEU A 220 -21.64 19.89 3.31
C LEU A 220 -21.93 18.42 3.64
N GLU A 221 -21.58 17.95 4.83
CA GLU A 221 -21.85 16.55 5.23
C GLU A 221 -23.36 16.25 5.18
N GLY A 222 -23.71 15.19 4.47
CA GLY A 222 -25.10 14.78 4.28
C GLY A 222 -25.88 15.60 3.23
N THR A 223 -25.28 16.61 2.58
CA THR A 223 -25.90 17.37 1.50
C THR A 223 -25.68 16.73 0.12
N GLU A 224 -26.50 17.07 -0.87
CA GLU A 224 -26.34 16.59 -2.25
C GLU A 224 -25.04 17.08 -2.92
N VAL A 225 -24.50 18.19 -2.45
CA VAL A 225 -23.29 18.83 -2.99
C VAL A 225 -22.03 18.01 -2.70
N GLN A 226 -21.98 17.28 -1.57
CA GLN A 226 -20.83 16.46 -1.18
C GLN A 226 -20.50 15.37 -2.22
N GLY A 227 -21.52 14.79 -2.87
CA GLY A 227 -21.34 13.80 -3.92
C GLY A 227 -20.70 14.33 -5.21
N CYS A 228 -20.95 15.60 -5.54
CA CYS A 228 -20.45 16.24 -6.77
C CYS A 228 -19.01 16.75 -6.63
N VAL A 229 -18.64 17.30 -5.46
CA VAL A 229 -17.31 17.89 -5.23
C VAL A 229 -16.21 16.82 -5.18
N SER A 230 -16.53 15.62 -4.73
CA SER A 230 -15.57 14.52 -4.67
C SER A 230 -15.20 13.93 -6.04
N CYS A 231 -15.95 14.26 -7.10
CA CYS A 231 -15.68 13.80 -8.46
C CYS A 231 -15.00 14.87 -9.35
N MET A 232 -14.94 16.13 -8.91
CA MET A 232 -14.44 17.25 -9.69
C MET A 232 -13.08 17.81 -9.24
N LEU A 233 -12.47 17.19 -8.24
CA LEU A 233 -11.10 17.47 -7.79
C LEU A 233 -10.28 16.18 -7.89
#